data_bf94f201ed0b8c5e31e0d3b5054a453f
#
_entry.id   bf94f201ed0b8c5e31e0d3b5054a453f
#
_cell.length_a   1.000
_cell.length_b   1.000
_cell.length_c   1.000
_cell.angle_alpha   90.00
_cell.angle_beta   90.00
_cell.angle_gamma   90.00
#
_symmetry.space_group_name_H-M   'P 1'
#
loop_
_entity.id
_entity.type
_entity.pdbx_description
1 polymer ?
#
loop_
_entity_poly.entity_id
_entity_poly.type
_entity_poly.pdbx_seq_one_letter_code
_entity_poly.pdbx_strand_id
1 'polypeptide(L)'
;MKNIRKHFHVILLALGLFVTMACEDLAFGDKFLQKPPSTDVTIDTVFSTAEYARRVLSYSYQYLPYGLETSGYYTTMWLGTIEGLTDLNCDNVGYSGVQRVYYSGSYNSSVENTPRATYMTTKIRFNESETHMWSAIRHAWILYNNVDRVPDMTQTEKERLKAEAKMLVAIYYAHMLRHYGGLPIVDRVIAADDEMPKRATLQETVDFIIGLLNDVIACQDFPWRISDEDMAQWDGRLTKAGAYGLKARVLLFVASPLLNSDQPYAAGEASEQHMTWFGNCDRERWKKAVDACEAFFNALGQNGFYRLVQKNDVSPSEYRYAFRKAYFDRGTTETLISVHRNIYSASLSAGQLVLWNAIRWGGYCPTKEYFDMFPMADGSDFDWNNPEHTANPFVNRDPRLNETFILDGDIYQGRTVELTQEYPSDKTNYPKGKDWGQGAMHSLSLKTGLACRKWGLDRGNELSGHVIQWPHLRIAELYLSYAEALNEYNGGPNSQAYQCVNEVRARVGLGGLKTGMTQEQFREAVLRERACEFGYEEVRFFDLIRWKMEDKFNTPLHGLNVYKNKGDGTYICEPFSLAETDRNRAWWNVGGFSSIWYFSAFPQDEVNKGYGLIQNPGWE
;
A
#
# COMPACT_ATOMS: atom_id res chain seq x y z
N MET A 1 -45.61 30.97 -62.09
CA MET A 1 -45.73 31.77 -60.85
C MET A 1 -46.93 31.45 -59.96
N LYS A 2 -47.95 30.74 -60.37
CA LYS A 2 -49.15 30.41 -59.56
C LYS A 2 -48.91 29.23 -58.60
N ASN A 3 -47.98 28.30 -58.87
CA ASN A 3 -47.71 27.11 -58.00
C ASN A 3 -46.75 27.41 -56.83
N ILE A 4 -45.89 28.41 -56.95
CA ILE A 4 -44.96 28.78 -55.88
C ILE A 4 -45.70 29.48 -54.72
N ARG A 5 -46.75 30.22 -54.99
CA ARG A 5 -47.58 30.88 -53.97
C ARG A 5 -48.37 29.87 -53.09
N LYS A 6 -48.83 28.75 -53.66
CA LYS A 6 -49.58 27.74 -52.95
C LYS A 6 -48.69 26.98 -51.96
N HIS A 7 -47.44 26.66 -52.32
CA HIS A 7 -46.52 26.00 -51.44
C HIS A 7 -46.01 26.90 -50.31
N PHE A 8 -45.89 28.22 -50.56
CA PHE A 8 -45.50 29.19 -49.56
C PHE A 8 -46.56 29.33 -48.44
N HIS A 9 -47.84 29.28 -48.78
CA HIS A 9 -48.95 29.38 -47.82
C HIS A 9 -49.09 28.07 -46.98
N VAL A 10 -48.80 26.91 -47.56
CA VAL A 10 -48.81 25.62 -46.84
C VAL A 10 -47.65 25.52 -45.89
N ILE A 11 -46.45 26.02 -46.25
CA ILE A 11 -45.28 26.05 -45.38
C ILE A 11 -45.52 27.08 -44.26
N LEU A 12 -46.13 28.23 -44.50
CA LEU A 12 -46.46 29.20 -43.44
C LEU A 12 -47.52 28.63 -42.44
N LEU A 13 -48.52 27.89 -42.98
CA LEU A 13 -49.52 27.25 -42.15
C LEU A 13 -48.91 26.08 -41.29
N ALA A 14 -47.98 25.33 -41.89
CA ALA A 14 -47.25 24.27 -41.17
C ALA A 14 -46.31 24.85 -40.10
N LEU A 15 -45.62 25.98 -40.41
CA LEU A 15 -44.82 26.67 -39.39
C LEU A 15 -45.67 27.28 -38.27
N GLY A 16 -46.88 27.79 -38.61
CA GLY A 16 -47.83 28.32 -37.62
C GLY A 16 -48.38 27.23 -36.69
N LEU A 17 -48.60 26.00 -37.18
CA LEU A 17 -49.04 24.88 -36.38
C LEU A 17 -47.91 24.30 -35.48
N PHE A 18 -46.65 24.40 -35.90
CA PHE A 18 -45.49 24.00 -35.06
C PHE A 18 -45.21 24.97 -33.91
N VAL A 19 -45.56 26.26 -34.07
CA VAL A 19 -45.39 27.27 -33.01
C VAL A 19 -46.49 27.17 -31.94
N THR A 20 -47.65 26.61 -32.27
CA THR A 20 -48.74 26.41 -31.27
C THR A 20 -48.62 25.11 -30.47
N MET A 21 -47.77 24.15 -30.88
CA MET A 21 -47.47 22.97 -30.07
C MET A 21 -46.23 23.12 -29.14
N ALA A 22 -45.50 24.25 -29.23
CA ALA A 22 -44.31 24.50 -28.42
C ALA A 22 -44.59 25.36 -27.18
N CYS A 23 -45.85 25.64 -26.84
CA CYS A 23 -46.21 26.55 -25.73
C CYS A 23 -47.08 25.90 -24.65
N GLU A 24 -46.96 24.62 -24.36
CA GLU A 24 -47.60 24.06 -23.18
C GLU A 24 -46.70 24.03 -21.92
N ASP A 25 -45.42 24.44 -22.02
CA ASP A 25 -44.46 24.44 -20.89
C ASP A 25 -44.14 25.84 -20.32
N LEU A 26 -44.91 26.86 -20.67
CA LEU A 26 -44.82 28.16 -19.98
C LEU A 26 -45.99 28.35 -19.02
N ALA A 27 -46.12 27.46 -18.06
CA ALA A 27 -46.94 27.68 -16.88
C ALA A 27 -46.20 28.64 -15.94
N PHE A 28 -46.30 29.96 -16.22
CA PHE A 28 -46.02 31.00 -15.23
C PHE A 28 -47.11 30.96 -14.17
N GLY A 29 -46.80 30.42 -13.00
CA GLY A 29 -47.74 30.36 -11.86
C GLY A 29 -47.20 29.42 -10.77
N ASP A 30 -47.96 29.22 -9.73
CA ASP A 30 -47.61 28.37 -8.56
C ASP A 30 -47.08 26.97 -8.89
N LYS A 31 -47.41 26.43 -10.09
CA LYS A 31 -46.88 25.16 -10.59
C LYS A 31 -45.40 25.22 -10.99
N PHE A 32 -44.85 26.36 -11.34
CA PHE A 32 -43.42 26.54 -11.64
C PHE A 32 -42.61 26.56 -10.34
N LEU A 33 -43.22 26.94 -9.24
CA LEU A 33 -42.60 26.93 -7.90
C LEU A 33 -42.81 25.59 -7.16
N GLN A 34 -43.67 24.71 -7.66
CA GLN A 34 -43.77 23.35 -7.20
C GLN A 34 -42.66 22.53 -7.86
N LYS A 35 -41.47 22.57 -7.27
CA LYS A 35 -40.43 21.60 -7.59
C LYS A 35 -41.08 20.21 -7.54
N PRO A 36 -41.01 19.39 -8.61
CA PRO A 36 -41.46 17.99 -8.48
C PRO A 36 -40.81 17.40 -7.24
N PRO A 37 -41.47 16.48 -6.52
CA PRO A 37 -40.87 15.85 -5.33
C PRO A 37 -39.44 15.47 -5.74
N SER A 38 -38.45 16.11 -5.10
CA SER A 38 -37.07 15.88 -5.47
C SER A 38 -36.81 14.38 -5.33
N THR A 39 -36.30 13.77 -6.38
CA THR A 39 -35.77 12.40 -6.33
C THR A 39 -34.44 12.37 -5.54
N ASP A 40 -34.11 13.49 -4.89
CA ASP A 40 -32.92 13.59 -4.06
C ASP A 40 -33.08 12.64 -2.86
N VAL A 41 -32.20 11.71 -2.75
CA VAL A 41 -32.14 10.78 -1.62
C VAL A 41 -31.77 11.58 -0.37
N THR A 42 -32.75 11.75 0.53
CA THR A 42 -32.51 12.48 1.78
C THR A 42 -31.82 11.60 2.83
N ILE A 43 -31.22 12.22 3.83
CA ILE A 43 -30.66 11.52 5.01
C ILE A 43 -31.72 10.60 5.63
N ASP A 44 -32.98 11.05 5.72
CA ASP A 44 -34.07 10.25 6.28
C ASP A 44 -34.35 9.00 5.44
N THR A 45 -34.30 9.11 4.12
CA THR A 45 -34.45 7.94 3.22
C THR A 45 -33.27 6.97 3.39
N VAL A 46 -32.04 7.48 3.47
CA VAL A 46 -30.82 6.65 3.62
C VAL A 46 -30.83 5.86 4.93
N PHE A 47 -31.30 6.44 6.02
CA PHE A 47 -31.32 5.79 7.33
C PHE A 47 -32.70 5.20 7.70
N SER A 48 -33.58 5.03 6.72
CA SER A 48 -34.87 4.35 6.92
C SER A 48 -34.77 2.83 7.03
N THR A 49 -33.69 2.23 6.51
CA THR A 49 -33.44 0.77 6.58
C THR A 49 -31.98 0.44 6.84
N ALA A 50 -31.75 -0.71 7.45
CA ALA A 50 -30.41 -1.24 7.71
C ALA A 50 -29.60 -1.43 6.41
N GLU A 51 -30.26 -1.86 5.32
CA GLU A 51 -29.61 -2.06 4.04
C GLU A 51 -28.99 -0.76 3.50
N TYR A 52 -29.75 0.32 3.51
CA TYR A 52 -29.24 1.61 3.02
C TYR A 52 -28.14 2.18 3.93
N ALA A 53 -28.28 2.06 5.23
CA ALA A 53 -27.25 2.47 6.17
C ALA A 53 -25.92 1.71 5.95
N ARG A 54 -25.96 0.40 5.73
CA ARG A 54 -24.75 -0.39 5.40
C ARG A 54 -24.09 0.07 4.10
N ARG A 55 -24.86 0.52 3.11
CA ARG A 55 -24.32 1.06 1.84
C ARG A 55 -23.52 2.34 2.06
N VAL A 56 -23.91 3.22 3.00
CA VAL A 56 -23.12 4.42 3.35
C VAL A 56 -21.74 4.02 3.84
N LEU A 57 -21.65 3.02 4.71
CA LEU A 57 -20.35 2.55 5.20
C LEU A 57 -19.52 1.89 4.10
N SER A 58 -20.16 1.15 3.20
CA SER A 58 -19.48 0.48 2.07
C SER A 58 -18.75 1.48 1.17
N TYR A 59 -19.25 2.70 1.02
CA TYR A 59 -18.52 3.77 0.32
C TYR A 59 -17.16 4.06 0.96
N SER A 60 -17.12 4.14 2.31
CA SER A 60 -15.86 4.37 3.01
C SER A 60 -14.87 3.20 2.87
N TYR A 61 -15.36 1.96 2.78
CA TYR A 61 -14.49 0.81 2.49
C TYR A 61 -13.90 0.82 1.09
N GLN A 62 -14.63 1.39 0.11
CA GLN A 62 -14.21 1.38 -1.29
C GLN A 62 -12.88 2.09 -1.54
N TYR A 63 -12.56 3.09 -0.73
CA TYR A 63 -11.37 3.92 -0.91
C TYR A 63 -10.22 3.59 0.06
N LEU A 64 -10.31 2.47 0.79
CA LEU A 64 -9.20 2.02 1.64
C LEU A 64 -7.90 1.93 0.84
N PRO A 65 -6.74 2.28 1.45
CA PRO A 65 -5.44 2.19 0.80
C PRO A 65 -5.20 0.79 0.23
N TYR A 66 -4.81 0.73 -1.03
CA TYR A 66 -4.63 -0.51 -1.78
C TYR A 66 -3.41 -0.40 -2.68
N GLY A 67 -2.39 -1.21 -2.43
CA GLY A 67 -1.09 -1.11 -3.08
C GLY A 67 -0.95 -1.86 -4.41
N LEU A 68 -1.98 -2.63 -4.84
CA LEU A 68 -1.93 -3.35 -6.11
C LEU A 68 -2.62 -2.58 -7.23
N GLU A 69 -2.11 -2.74 -8.44
CA GLU A 69 -2.72 -2.19 -9.64
C GLU A 69 -4.11 -2.78 -9.89
N THR A 70 -5.13 -1.94 -10.09
CA THR A 70 -6.52 -2.38 -10.28
C THR A 70 -7.07 -2.13 -11.67
N SER A 71 -7.08 -0.89 -12.11
CA SER A 71 -7.45 -0.50 -13.47
C SER A 71 -6.62 0.70 -13.86
N GLY A 72 -6.28 0.75 -15.11
CA GLY A 72 -5.25 1.61 -15.64
C GLY A 72 -5.19 3.07 -15.21
N TYR A 73 -6.24 3.63 -14.64
CA TYR A 73 -6.28 5.06 -14.28
C TYR A 73 -6.58 5.31 -12.81
N TYR A 74 -6.73 4.25 -11.98
CA TYR A 74 -7.26 4.36 -10.63
C TYR A 74 -6.28 4.01 -9.51
N THR A 75 -5.00 3.89 -9.85
CA THR A 75 -3.95 3.57 -8.90
C THR A 75 -3.04 4.74 -8.65
N THR A 76 -2.52 4.82 -7.45
CA THR A 76 -1.35 5.62 -7.18
C THR A 76 -0.18 5.07 -8.01
N MET A 77 0.65 5.96 -8.56
CA MET A 77 1.89 5.61 -9.26
C MET A 77 1.77 4.82 -10.57
N TRP A 78 0.59 4.73 -11.18
CA TRP A 78 0.34 4.16 -12.50
C TRP A 78 1.38 3.14 -13.01
N LEU A 79 1.06 1.85 -12.97
CA LEU A 79 1.95 0.74 -13.34
C LEU A 79 3.28 0.65 -12.57
N GLY A 80 3.50 1.51 -11.60
CA GLY A 80 4.62 1.49 -10.67
C GLY A 80 4.19 1.04 -9.28
N THR A 81 5.15 0.85 -8.41
CA THR A 81 4.94 0.55 -6.98
C THR A 81 5.81 1.46 -6.13
N ILE A 82 5.41 1.73 -4.88
CA ILE A 82 6.21 2.55 -3.96
C ILE A 82 7.59 1.93 -3.71
N GLU A 83 7.75 0.62 -3.86
CA GLU A 83 9.05 -0.05 -3.81
C GLU A 83 10.01 0.43 -4.90
N GLY A 84 9.51 1.00 -6.00
CA GLY A 84 10.35 1.71 -6.98
C GLY A 84 11.11 2.90 -6.40
N LEU A 85 10.69 3.38 -5.23
CA LEU A 85 11.37 4.42 -4.46
C LEU A 85 12.28 3.86 -3.34
N THR A 86 12.56 2.56 -3.35
CA THR A 86 13.37 1.89 -2.32
C THR A 86 14.56 1.15 -2.94
N ASP A 87 15.34 0.49 -2.10
CA ASP A 87 16.43 -0.39 -2.52
C ASP A 87 15.96 -1.77 -3.02
N LEU A 88 14.64 -2.07 -2.95
CA LEU A 88 14.10 -3.37 -3.35
C LEU A 88 13.80 -3.47 -4.84
N ASN A 89 13.48 -2.36 -5.50
CA ASN A 89 12.93 -2.38 -6.85
C ASN A 89 13.44 -1.21 -7.69
N CYS A 90 13.66 -1.44 -8.98
CA CYS A 90 13.92 -0.40 -9.96
C CYS A 90 12.80 -0.41 -11.01
N ASP A 91 11.98 0.64 -11.04
CA ASP A 91 10.92 0.77 -12.04
C ASP A 91 11.52 1.03 -13.44
N ASN A 92 11.05 0.29 -14.43
CA ASN A 92 11.48 0.38 -15.83
C ASN A 92 10.34 0.72 -16.81
N VAL A 93 9.18 1.12 -16.31
CA VAL A 93 8.06 1.53 -17.14
C VAL A 93 8.12 3.03 -17.40
N GLY A 94 8.61 3.45 -18.56
CA GLY A 94 8.89 4.86 -18.91
C GLY A 94 7.70 5.82 -18.82
N TYR A 95 6.51 5.34 -18.58
CA TYR A 95 5.29 6.13 -18.40
C TYR A 95 4.59 5.86 -17.05
N SER A 96 5.22 5.10 -16.15
CA SER A 96 4.73 4.94 -14.78
C SER A 96 4.85 6.25 -13.98
N GLY A 97 4.09 6.33 -12.88
CA GLY A 97 4.22 7.45 -11.96
C GLY A 97 5.62 7.55 -11.34
N VAL A 98 6.29 6.41 -11.08
CA VAL A 98 7.67 6.37 -10.58
C VAL A 98 8.61 7.06 -11.55
N GLN A 99 8.59 6.66 -12.82
CA GLN A 99 9.49 7.21 -13.85
C GLN A 99 9.19 8.68 -14.15
N ARG A 100 7.91 9.02 -14.33
CA ARG A 100 7.52 10.36 -14.76
C ARG A 100 7.57 11.41 -13.68
N VAL A 101 7.32 11.03 -12.43
CA VAL A 101 7.20 11.96 -11.32
C VAL A 101 8.46 11.98 -10.48
N TYR A 102 8.95 10.81 -10.08
CA TYR A 102 10.08 10.72 -9.13
C TYR A 102 11.43 10.61 -9.83
N TYR A 103 11.62 9.62 -10.72
CA TYR A 103 12.91 9.45 -11.40
C TYR A 103 13.26 10.59 -12.34
N SER A 104 12.27 11.28 -12.89
CA SER A 104 12.49 12.49 -13.69
C SER A 104 12.85 13.71 -12.87
N GLY A 105 12.71 13.68 -11.54
CA GLY A 105 12.87 14.86 -10.68
C GLY A 105 11.74 15.89 -10.81
N SER A 106 10.59 15.51 -11.41
CA SER A 106 9.48 16.44 -11.67
C SER A 106 8.51 16.61 -10.49
N TYR A 107 8.71 15.88 -9.39
CA TYR A 107 7.82 15.95 -8.24
C TYR A 107 7.89 17.31 -7.55
N ASN A 108 6.75 17.94 -7.36
CA ASN A 108 6.57 19.18 -6.61
C ASN A 108 5.10 19.35 -6.20
N SER A 109 4.76 20.41 -5.46
CA SER A 109 3.40 20.67 -4.97
C SER A 109 2.36 20.87 -6.09
N SER A 110 2.78 21.33 -7.28
CA SER A 110 1.88 21.50 -8.43
C SER A 110 1.57 20.17 -9.13
N VAL A 111 2.45 19.16 -9.03
CA VAL A 111 2.19 17.82 -9.59
C VAL A 111 1.03 17.14 -8.84
N GLU A 112 0.86 17.44 -7.56
CA GLU A 112 -0.25 16.93 -6.76
C GLU A 112 -1.63 17.44 -7.27
N ASN A 113 -1.66 18.55 -8.01
CA ASN A 113 -2.88 19.08 -8.63
C ASN A 113 -3.18 18.44 -9.99
N THR A 114 -2.21 17.69 -10.56
CA THR A 114 -2.32 17.19 -11.93
C THR A 114 -3.47 16.19 -12.06
N PRO A 115 -4.43 16.39 -12.99
CA PRO A 115 -5.49 15.43 -13.22
C PRO A 115 -4.93 14.07 -13.64
N ARG A 116 -5.57 13.03 -13.17
CA ARG A 116 -5.23 11.64 -13.41
C ARG A 116 -5.11 11.23 -14.87
N ALA A 117 -5.89 11.84 -15.76
CA ALA A 117 -5.88 11.55 -17.19
C ALA A 117 -4.51 11.74 -17.87
N THR A 118 -3.52 12.31 -17.19
CA THR A 118 -2.18 12.56 -17.73
C THR A 118 -1.15 11.47 -17.41
N TYR A 119 -1.53 10.37 -16.77
CA TYR A 119 -0.64 9.29 -16.34
C TYR A 119 0.47 9.71 -15.35
N MET A 120 0.37 10.91 -14.79
CA MET A 120 1.29 11.42 -13.78
C MET A 120 0.63 11.24 -12.43
N THR A 121 0.96 10.15 -11.73
CA THR A 121 0.39 9.83 -10.42
C THR A 121 1.48 9.80 -9.37
N THR A 122 1.14 10.31 -8.18
CA THR A 122 2.02 10.38 -7.02
C THR A 122 1.71 9.25 -6.03
N LYS A 123 2.61 9.01 -5.08
CA LYS A 123 2.44 7.93 -4.08
C LYS A 123 1.24 8.11 -3.15
N ILE A 124 0.72 9.32 -3.08
CA ILE A 124 -0.53 9.63 -2.36
C ILE A 124 -1.19 10.86 -2.97
N ARG A 125 -2.50 10.95 -2.87
CA ARG A 125 -3.30 12.11 -3.25
C ARG A 125 -4.02 12.65 -2.03
N PHE A 126 -3.81 13.92 -1.75
CA PHE A 126 -4.48 14.60 -0.63
C PHE A 126 -5.90 15.03 -0.99
N ASN A 127 -6.10 15.60 -2.19
CA ASN A 127 -7.38 16.09 -2.65
C ASN A 127 -8.24 14.98 -3.27
N GLU A 128 -9.54 15.24 -3.40
CA GLU A 128 -10.56 14.23 -3.66
C GLU A 128 -10.57 13.64 -5.07
N SER A 129 -9.85 14.18 -6.02
CA SER A 129 -10.08 13.81 -7.41
C SER A 129 -9.89 12.32 -7.70
N GLU A 130 -9.25 11.56 -6.79
CA GLU A 130 -8.86 10.19 -7.10
C GLU A 130 -8.85 9.19 -5.97
N THR A 131 -8.46 9.57 -4.76
CA THR A 131 -8.44 8.66 -3.61
C THR A 131 -9.68 8.78 -2.75
N HIS A 132 -10.43 9.86 -2.90
CA HIS A 132 -11.66 10.15 -2.15
C HIS A 132 -11.56 9.92 -0.63
N MET A 133 -10.34 10.03 -0.06
CA MET A 133 -10.12 9.77 1.38
C MET A 133 -10.96 10.69 2.25
N TRP A 134 -11.00 11.98 1.95
CA TRP A 134 -11.82 12.94 2.69
C TRP A 134 -13.32 12.68 2.53
N SER A 135 -13.73 12.28 1.33
CA SER A 135 -15.12 11.87 1.07
C SER A 135 -15.48 10.60 1.86
N ALA A 136 -14.56 9.62 1.91
CA ALA A 136 -14.75 8.41 2.69
C ALA A 136 -14.83 8.70 4.21
N ILE A 137 -13.99 9.60 4.74
CA ILE A 137 -14.05 10.08 6.13
C ILE A 137 -15.40 10.75 6.40
N ARG A 138 -15.87 11.62 5.50
CA ARG A 138 -17.19 12.26 5.62
C ARG A 138 -18.32 11.22 5.66
N HIS A 139 -18.31 10.18 4.81
CA HIS A 139 -19.34 9.14 4.82
C HIS A 139 -19.30 8.29 6.09
N ALA A 140 -18.10 8.03 6.63
CA ALA A 140 -17.96 7.37 7.92
C ALA A 140 -18.63 8.18 9.05
N TRP A 141 -18.44 9.51 9.09
CA TRP A 141 -19.08 10.39 10.05
C TRP A 141 -20.58 10.55 9.81
N ILE A 142 -21.04 10.56 8.56
CA ILE A 142 -22.48 10.55 8.25
C ILE A 142 -23.13 9.29 8.82
N LEU A 143 -22.53 8.12 8.63
CA LEU A 143 -23.03 6.89 9.24
C LEU A 143 -23.03 6.99 10.77
N TYR A 144 -21.89 7.34 11.36
CA TYR A 144 -21.73 7.42 12.81
C TYR A 144 -22.82 8.27 13.48
N ASN A 145 -23.14 9.43 12.88
CA ASN A 145 -24.12 10.37 13.42
C ASN A 145 -25.58 9.96 13.21
N ASN A 146 -25.87 9.04 12.29
CA ASN A 146 -27.25 8.74 11.90
C ASN A 146 -27.67 7.28 12.10
N VAL A 147 -26.76 6.35 12.36
CA VAL A 147 -27.07 4.91 12.41
C VAL A 147 -28.07 4.58 13.53
N ASP A 148 -28.12 5.35 14.61
CA ASP A 148 -29.08 5.15 15.72
C ASP A 148 -30.54 5.31 15.29
N ARG A 149 -30.80 6.05 14.21
CA ARG A 149 -32.14 6.30 13.67
C ARG A 149 -32.71 5.12 12.91
N VAL A 150 -31.87 4.13 12.53
CA VAL A 150 -32.28 2.98 11.70
C VAL A 150 -33.21 2.07 12.50
N PRO A 151 -34.48 1.88 12.06
CA PRO A 151 -35.48 1.19 12.88
C PRO A 151 -35.34 -0.34 12.87
N ASP A 152 -34.85 -0.93 11.79
CA ASP A 152 -34.73 -2.36 11.54
C ASP A 152 -33.32 -2.93 11.79
N MET A 153 -32.48 -2.22 12.56
CA MET A 153 -31.12 -2.61 12.93
C MET A 153 -31.03 -2.84 14.45
N THR A 154 -30.36 -3.92 14.84
CA THR A 154 -30.11 -4.22 16.26
C THR A 154 -29.13 -3.21 16.87
N GLN A 155 -29.21 -3.00 18.19
CA GLN A 155 -28.27 -2.09 18.88
C GLN A 155 -26.83 -2.57 18.76
N THR A 156 -26.58 -3.88 18.89
CA THR A 156 -25.28 -4.50 18.68
C THR A 156 -24.70 -4.17 17.29
N GLU A 157 -25.51 -4.25 16.24
CA GLU A 157 -25.04 -3.89 14.90
C GLU A 157 -24.77 -2.39 14.78
N LYS A 158 -25.60 -1.52 15.37
CA LYS A 158 -25.37 -0.07 15.38
C LYS A 158 -24.03 0.27 16.02
N GLU A 159 -23.75 -0.29 17.20
CA GLU A 159 -22.46 -0.05 17.89
C GLU A 159 -21.28 -0.61 17.08
N ARG A 160 -21.43 -1.78 16.47
CA ARG A 160 -20.43 -2.33 15.57
C ARG A 160 -20.13 -1.40 14.39
N LEU A 161 -21.17 -0.87 13.72
CA LEU A 161 -21.00 0.02 12.57
C LEU A 161 -20.39 1.37 12.97
N LYS A 162 -20.70 1.88 14.16
CA LYS A 162 -20.04 3.09 14.73
C LYS A 162 -18.54 2.84 14.95
N ALA A 163 -18.19 1.69 15.53
CA ALA A 163 -16.79 1.32 15.72
C ALA A 163 -16.05 1.16 14.38
N GLU A 164 -16.69 0.54 13.38
CA GLU A 164 -16.11 0.45 12.03
C GLU A 164 -15.91 1.82 11.40
N ALA A 165 -16.85 2.74 11.53
CA ALA A 165 -16.71 4.10 11.03
C ALA A 165 -15.48 4.81 11.63
N LYS A 166 -15.31 4.73 12.96
CA LYS A 166 -14.11 5.28 13.64
C LYS A 166 -12.82 4.62 13.16
N MET A 167 -12.83 3.29 12.99
CA MET A 167 -11.64 2.57 12.52
C MET A 167 -11.28 2.94 11.08
N LEU A 168 -12.27 3.12 10.19
CA LEU A 168 -12.04 3.60 8.82
C LEU A 168 -11.37 4.98 8.82
N VAL A 169 -11.89 5.91 9.62
CA VAL A 169 -11.27 7.23 9.80
C VAL A 169 -9.82 7.09 10.29
N ALA A 170 -9.58 6.24 11.30
CA ALA A 170 -8.24 6.00 11.83
C ALA A 170 -7.28 5.43 10.78
N ILE A 171 -7.73 4.51 9.91
CA ILE A 171 -6.91 3.97 8.82
C ILE A 171 -6.52 5.07 7.83
N TYR A 172 -7.45 5.92 7.41
CA TYR A 172 -7.18 7.03 6.50
C TYR A 172 -6.18 8.03 7.10
N TYR A 173 -6.39 8.41 8.36
CA TYR A 173 -5.47 9.30 9.05
C TYR A 173 -4.09 8.68 9.25
N ALA A 174 -4.01 7.41 9.63
CA ALA A 174 -2.73 6.68 9.76
C ALA A 174 -1.99 6.57 8.42
N HIS A 175 -2.72 6.39 7.31
CA HIS A 175 -2.13 6.39 5.98
C HIS A 175 -1.60 7.78 5.61
N MET A 176 -2.38 8.84 5.74
CA MET A 176 -1.97 10.21 5.44
C MET A 176 -0.86 10.73 6.36
N LEU A 177 -0.88 10.38 7.65
CA LEU A 177 0.16 10.76 8.62
C LEU A 177 1.56 10.35 8.15
N ARG A 178 1.71 9.14 7.61
CA ARG A 178 3.01 8.66 7.10
C ARG A 178 3.53 9.45 5.90
N HIS A 179 2.65 10.14 5.18
CA HIS A 179 3.00 10.92 3.99
C HIS A 179 3.13 12.42 4.25
N TYR A 180 2.43 12.96 5.25
CA TYR A 180 2.32 14.42 5.44
C TYR A 180 2.70 14.91 6.84
N GLY A 181 2.76 14.04 7.85
CA GLY A 181 2.87 14.46 9.25
C GLY A 181 1.53 14.88 9.81
N GLY A 182 1.44 16.02 10.51
CA GLY A 182 0.21 16.58 11.06
C GLY A 182 -0.81 16.94 9.97
N LEU A 183 -2.10 16.79 10.29
CA LEU A 183 -3.21 16.88 9.33
C LEU A 183 -4.34 17.74 9.91
N PRO A 184 -5.20 18.36 9.08
CA PRO A 184 -6.47 18.91 9.55
C PRO A 184 -7.32 17.83 10.21
N ILE A 185 -7.83 18.09 11.42
CA ILE A 185 -8.65 17.12 12.15
C ILE A 185 -10.12 17.32 11.79
N VAL A 186 -10.70 16.32 11.12
CA VAL A 186 -12.11 16.24 10.75
C VAL A 186 -12.77 15.17 11.61
N ASP A 187 -13.33 15.59 12.73
CA ASP A 187 -13.95 14.72 13.74
C ASP A 187 -15.48 14.63 13.62
N ARG A 188 -16.05 15.30 12.61
CA ARG A 188 -17.48 15.38 12.34
C ARG A 188 -17.76 15.59 10.86
N VAL A 189 -19.02 15.61 10.50
CA VAL A 189 -19.48 16.10 9.20
C VAL A 189 -19.31 17.62 9.14
N ILE A 190 -18.45 18.11 8.26
CA ILE A 190 -18.27 19.54 8.01
C ILE A 190 -19.44 20.05 7.16
N ALA A 191 -20.18 21.06 7.64
CA ALA A 191 -21.23 21.72 6.89
C ALA A 191 -20.66 22.75 5.90
N ALA A 192 -21.49 23.21 4.96
CA ALA A 192 -21.02 24.11 3.90
C ALA A 192 -20.61 25.51 4.42
N ASP A 193 -21.14 25.89 5.58
CA ASP A 193 -20.87 27.15 6.28
C ASP A 193 -19.88 27.02 7.45
N ASP A 194 -19.40 25.81 7.72
CA ASP A 194 -18.34 25.60 8.71
C ASP A 194 -17.00 26.13 8.19
N GLU A 195 -16.19 26.66 9.10
CA GLU A 195 -14.77 26.92 8.82
C GLU A 195 -14.03 25.58 8.63
N MET A 196 -13.18 25.52 7.59
CA MET A 196 -12.33 24.36 7.37
C MET A 196 -11.29 24.25 8.49
N PRO A 197 -11.08 23.03 9.03
CA PRO A 197 -10.08 22.84 10.08
C PRO A 197 -8.68 23.14 9.56
N LYS A 198 -7.90 23.88 10.34
CA LYS A 198 -6.49 24.14 10.07
C LYS A 198 -5.67 22.86 10.22
N ARG A 199 -4.46 22.87 9.66
CA ARG A 199 -3.49 21.80 9.90
C ARG A 199 -3.13 21.74 11.37
N ALA A 200 -3.32 20.58 11.99
CA ALA A 200 -2.98 20.31 13.38
C ALA A 200 -1.50 19.93 13.53
N THR A 201 -1.00 19.98 14.75
CA THR A 201 0.32 19.45 15.11
C THR A 201 0.39 17.93 14.90
N LEU A 202 1.61 17.41 14.85
CA LEU A 202 1.83 15.97 14.82
C LEU A 202 1.21 15.29 16.06
N GLN A 203 1.39 15.87 17.25
CA GLN A 203 0.86 15.31 18.50
C GLN A 203 -0.66 15.22 18.46
N GLU A 204 -1.36 16.31 18.09
CA GLU A 204 -2.82 16.31 17.99
C GLU A 204 -3.33 15.28 16.98
N THR A 205 -2.66 15.15 15.83
CA THR A 205 -3.02 14.16 14.81
C THR A 205 -2.85 12.73 15.33
N VAL A 206 -1.75 12.44 16.02
CA VAL A 206 -1.50 11.14 16.64
C VAL A 206 -2.53 10.84 17.73
N ASP A 207 -2.81 11.81 18.61
CA ASP A 207 -3.78 11.65 19.70
C ASP A 207 -5.19 11.39 19.13
N PHE A 208 -5.56 12.04 18.04
CA PHE A 208 -6.82 11.79 17.35
C PHE A 208 -6.91 10.33 16.84
N ILE A 209 -5.88 9.85 16.13
CA ILE A 209 -5.85 8.48 15.62
C ILE A 209 -5.92 7.46 16.77
N ILE A 210 -5.11 7.66 17.82
CA ILE A 210 -5.05 6.76 18.97
C ILE A 210 -6.35 6.78 19.77
N GLY A 211 -6.98 7.95 19.90
CA GLY A 211 -8.29 8.10 20.50
C GLY A 211 -9.36 7.28 19.79
N LEU A 212 -9.45 7.40 18.46
CA LEU A 212 -10.38 6.59 17.65
C LEU A 212 -10.14 5.09 17.83
N LEU A 213 -8.87 4.64 17.79
CA LEU A 213 -8.53 3.23 17.96
C LEU A 213 -8.84 2.72 19.37
N ASN A 214 -8.63 3.54 20.40
CA ASN A 214 -8.99 3.19 21.77
C ASN A 214 -10.51 3.00 21.91
N ASP A 215 -11.31 3.87 21.32
CA ASP A 215 -12.77 3.75 21.32
C ASP A 215 -13.23 2.45 20.62
N VAL A 216 -12.61 2.13 19.47
CA VAL A 216 -12.88 0.87 18.73
C VAL A 216 -12.53 -0.34 19.59
N ILE A 217 -11.38 -0.34 20.23
CA ILE A 217 -10.92 -1.44 21.10
C ILE A 217 -11.85 -1.62 22.31
N ALA A 218 -12.35 -0.53 22.87
CA ALA A 218 -13.26 -0.54 24.02
C ALA A 218 -14.69 -1.01 23.65
N CYS A 219 -15.10 -0.93 22.38
CA CYS A 219 -16.43 -1.33 21.94
C CYS A 219 -16.65 -2.83 22.14
N GLN A 220 -17.60 -3.23 22.99
CA GLN A 220 -17.86 -4.63 23.32
C GLN A 220 -18.43 -5.40 22.11
N ASP A 221 -19.28 -4.75 21.32
CA ASP A 221 -19.95 -5.32 20.15
C ASP A 221 -19.03 -5.41 18.90
N PHE A 222 -17.81 -4.84 18.95
CA PHE A 222 -16.88 -4.93 17.85
C PHE A 222 -16.09 -6.24 17.90
N PRO A 223 -16.18 -7.13 16.88
CA PRO A 223 -15.66 -8.47 16.96
C PRO A 223 -14.12 -8.51 16.93
N TRP A 224 -13.53 -9.49 17.64
CA TRP A 224 -12.10 -9.79 17.58
C TRP A 224 -11.67 -10.24 16.19
N ARG A 225 -12.46 -11.10 15.56
CA ARG A 225 -12.34 -11.59 14.18
C ARG A 225 -13.71 -11.72 13.55
N ILE A 226 -13.78 -11.86 12.24
CA ILE A 226 -15.01 -12.32 11.59
C ILE A 226 -15.16 -13.81 11.87
N SER A 227 -16.31 -14.22 12.38
CA SER A 227 -16.62 -15.63 12.66
C SER A 227 -16.76 -16.41 11.35
N ASP A 228 -16.61 -17.73 11.40
CA ASP A 228 -16.75 -18.57 10.21
C ASP A 228 -18.21 -18.54 9.67
N GLU A 229 -19.17 -18.34 10.55
CA GLU A 229 -20.60 -18.18 10.21
C GLU A 229 -20.87 -16.86 9.50
N ASP A 230 -20.14 -15.81 9.87
CA ASP A 230 -20.30 -14.47 9.33
C ASP A 230 -19.49 -14.22 8.05
N MET A 231 -18.53 -15.09 7.70
CA MET A 231 -17.62 -14.89 6.58
C MET A 231 -18.33 -14.62 5.25
N ALA A 232 -19.47 -15.26 4.99
CA ALA A 232 -20.21 -15.07 3.74
C ALA A 232 -20.72 -13.62 3.56
N GLN A 233 -21.01 -12.93 4.65
CA GLN A 233 -21.58 -11.58 4.66
C GLN A 233 -20.55 -10.50 5.02
N TRP A 234 -19.58 -10.82 5.88
CA TRP A 234 -18.74 -9.85 6.54
C TRP A 234 -17.25 -10.01 6.21
N ASP A 235 -16.87 -10.87 5.24
CA ASP A 235 -15.49 -11.02 4.80
C ASP A 235 -14.88 -9.67 4.37
N GLY A 236 -13.68 -9.38 4.85
CA GLY A 236 -12.99 -8.11 4.59
C GLY A 236 -13.43 -6.94 5.47
N ARG A 237 -14.40 -7.15 6.39
CA ARG A 237 -14.76 -6.12 7.37
C ARG A 237 -13.70 -6.02 8.46
N LEU A 238 -13.60 -4.81 9.03
CA LEU A 238 -12.62 -4.49 10.06
C LEU A 238 -12.93 -5.21 11.38
N THR A 239 -11.88 -5.42 12.17
CA THR A 239 -11.96 -6.21 13.41
C THR A 239 -11.17 -5.53 14.53
N LYS A 240 -11.46 -5.91 15.77
CA LYS A 240 -10.76 -5.42 16.96
C LYS A 240 -9.26 -5.76 16.92
N ALA A 241 -8.91 -6.97 16.42
CA ALA A 241 -7.51 -7.35 16.23
C ALA A 241 -6.78 -6.40 15.27
N GLY A 242 -7.45 -6.00 14.18
CA GLY A 242 -6.94 -4.98 13.27
C GLY A 242 -6.71 -3.62 13.92
N ALA A 243 -7.61 -3.21 14.84
CA ALA A 243 -7.46 -1.94 15.58
C ALA A 243 -6.24 -1.95 16.52
N TYR A 244 -6.02 -3.03 17.27
CA TYR A 244 -4.81 -3.22 18.07
C TYR A 244 -3.54 -3.15 17.21
N GLY A 245 -3.54 -3.87 16.09
CA GLY A 245 -2.39 -3.91 15.18
C GLY A 245 -2.10 -2.56 14.55
N LEU A 246 -3.12 -1.82 14.10
CA LEU A 246 -2.95 -0.48 13.54
C LEU A 246 -2.40 0.51 14.58
N LYS A 247 -2.87 0.42 15.82
CA LYS A 247 -2.36 1.22 16.94
C LYS A 247 -0.85 0.98 17.15
N ALA A 248 -0.41 -0.27 17.15
CA ALA A 248 1.01 -0.61 17.27
C ALA A 248 1.84 -0.05 16.10
N ARG A 249 1.36 -0.19 14.85
CA ARG A 249 2.02 0.37 13.65
C ARG A 249 2.18 1.88 13.74
N VAL A 250 1.12 2.60 14.12
CA VAL A 250 1.17 4.08 14.26
C VAL A 250 2.18 4.49 15.31
N LEU A 251 2.14 3.88 16.49
CA LEU A 251 3.02 4.21 17.60
C LEU A 251 4.49 3.88 17.30
N LEU A 252 4.77 2.76 16.59
CA LEU A 252 6.11 2.44 16.12
C LEU A 252 6.62 3.50 15.13
N PHE A 253 5.80 3.87 14.16
CA PHE A 253 6.18 4.85 13.14
C PHE A 253 6.54 6.20 13.79
N VAL A 254 5.71 6.68 14.71
CA VAL A 254 5.95 7.99 15.34
C VAL A 254 7.02 7.97 16.43
N ALA A 255 7.40 6.79 16.95
CA ALA A 255 8.55 6.65 17.85
C ALA A 255 9.90 6.72 17.11
N SER A 256 9.90 6.59 15.77
CA SER A 256 11.12 6.50 14.97
C SER A 256 11.78 7.87 14.71
N PRO A 257 13.08 7.91 14.38
CA PRO A 257 13.89 9.14 14.35
C PRO A 257 13.41 10.26 13.43
N LEU A 258 12.59 9.97 12.40
CA LEU A 258 12.04 11.01 11.54
C LEU A 258 11.18 12.00 12.32
N LEU A 259 10.40 11.49 13.28
CA LEU A 259 9.42 12.27 14.06
C LEU A 259 9.86 12.49 15.51
N ASN A 260 10.65 11.54 16.05
CA ASN A 260 11.13 11.50 17.43
C ASN A 260 12.64 11.80 17.47
N SER A 261 12.98 13.07 17.36
CA SER A 261 14.37 13.55 17.31
C SER A 261 14.49 14.95 17.93
N ASP A 262 15.72 15.38 18.19
CA ASP A 262 16.00 16.71 18.75
C ASP A 262 16.02 17.83 17.69
N GLN A 263 15.94 17.47 16.43
CA GLN A 263 15.87 18.39 15.30
C GLN A 263 14.85 17.90 14.27
N PRO A 264 14.09 18.79 13.62
CA PRO A 264 13.21 18.41 12.52
C PRO A 264 14.03 17.92 11.31
N TYR A 265 13.36 17.25 10.39
CA TYR A 265 14.01 16.76 9.15
C TYR A 265 14.42 17.92 8.23
N ALA A 266 13.72 19.04 8.28
CA ALA A 266 14.00 20.29 7.56
C ALA A 266 13.41 21.48 8.32
N ALA A 267 14.04 22.65 8.19
CA ALA A 267 13.51 23.91 8.72
C ALA A 267 12.33 24.41 7.87
N GLY A 268 11.40 25.11 8.48
CA GLY A 268 10.23 25.71 7.83
C GLY A 268 9.07 25.86 8.81
N GLU A 269 8.04 26.60 8.40
CA GLU A 269 6.91 26.95 9.27
C GLU A 269 6.23 25.73 9.89
N ALA A 270 6.00 24.68 9.12
CA ALA A 270 5.37 23.46 9.64
C ALA A 270 6.23 22.74 10.69
N SER A 271 7.56 22.83 10.59
CA SER A 271 8.46 22.31 11.61
C SER A 271 8.49 23.16 12.87
N GLU A 272 8.47 24.49 12.75
CA GLU A 272 8.40 25.43 13.88
C GLU A 272 7.10 25.24 14.67
N GLN A 273 6.00 24.91 13.98
CA GLN A 273 4.70 24.63 14.59
C GLN A 273 4.50 23.16 14.97
N HIS A 274 5.54 22.34 14.98
CA HIS A 274 5.49 20.91 15.35
C HIS A 274 4.47 20.08 14.56
N MET A 275 4.25 20.43 13.30
CA MET A 275 3.37 19.67 12.40
C MET A 275 4.07 18.47 11.76
N THR A 276 5.41 18.45 11.76
CA THR A 276 6.22 17.41 11.10
C THR A 276 7.09 16.60 12.06
N TRP A 277 7.12 16.96 13.33
CA TRP A 277 7.89 16.29 14.38
C TRP A 277 7.37 16.71 15.76
N PHE A 278 7.82 16.02 16.83
CA PHE A 278 7.32 16.28 18.19
C PHE A 278 8.02 17.44 18.93
N GLY A 279 9.08 18.02 18.38
CA GLY A 279 9.85 19.06 19.03
C GLY A 279 10.97 18.55 19.96
N ASN A 280 11.05 17.26 20.23
CA ASN A 280 12.08 16.64 21.06
C ASN A 280 12.22 15.14 20.77
N CYS A 281 13.34 14.57 21.18
CA CYS A 281 13.53 13.12 21.29
C CYS A 281 13.02 12.66 22.67
N ASP A 282 12.16 11.64 22.69
CA ASP A 282 11.62 11.06 23.90
C ASP A 282 11.56 9.52 23.79
N ARG A 283 12.31 8.84 24.66
CA ARG A 283 12.36 7.38 24.73
C ARG A 283 11.00 6.75 25.07
N GLU A 284 10.14 7.46 25.79
CA GLU A 284 8.83 6.96 26.17
C GLU A 284 7.88 6.76 24.97
N ARG A 285 8.18 7.35 23.80
CA ARG A 285 7.46 7.03 22.58
C ARG A 285 7.69 5.59 22.12
N TRP A 286 8.92 5.06 22.30
CA TRP A 286 9.21 3.64 22.07
C TRP A 286 8.48 2.76 23.10
N LYS A 287 8.37 3.19 24.37
CA LYS A 287 7.59 2.47 25.39
C LYS A 287 6.11 2.36 24.98
N LYS A 288 5.52 3.43 24.43
CA LYS A 288 4.14 3.38 23.94
C LYS A 288 3.97 2.35 22.81
N ALA A 289 4.96 2.21 21.93
CA ALA A 289 4.95 1.17 20.89
C ALA A 289 5.08 -0.24 21.49
N VAL A 290 5.96 -0.43 22.47
CA VAL A 290 6.06 -1.69 23.25
C VAL A 290 4.71 -2.03 23.87
N ASP A 291 4.11 -1.09 24.61
CA ASP A 291 2.83 -1.31 25.31
C ASP A 291 1.69 -1.68 24.36
N ALA A 292 1.67 -1.07 23.18
CA ALA A 292 0.66 -1.38 22.16
C ALA A 292 0.82 -2.79 21.59
N CYS A 293 2.06 -3.24 21.36
CA CYS A 293 2.33 -4.62 20.95
C CYS A 293 2.00 -5.63 22.05
N GLU A 294 2.38 -5.35 23.30
CA GLU A 294 2.01 -6.18 24.44
C GLU A 294 0.50 -6.30 24.62
N ALA A 295 -0.23 -5.18 24.47
CA ALA A 295 -1.69 -5.18 24.54
C ALA A 295 -2.31 -6.07 23.44
N PHE A 296 -1.77 -6.04 22.22
CA PHE A 296 -2.19 -6.93 21.14
C PHE A 296 -1.95 -8.39 21.49
N PHE A 297 -0.73 -8.78 21.91
CA PHE A 297 -0.40 -10.17 22.21
C PHE A 297 -1.15 -10.70 23.44
N ASN A 298 -1.42 -9.86 24.42
CA ASN A 298 -2.26 -10.21 25.57
C ASN A 298 -3.71 -10.48 25.13
N ALA A 299 -4.27 -9.61 24.28
CA ALA A 299 -5.61 -9.79 23.71
C ALA A 299 -5.65 -11.04 22.80
N LEU A 300 -4.59 -11.31 22.03
CA LEU A 300 -4.45 -12.52 21.22
C LEU A 300 -4.45 -13.78 22.09
N GLY A 301 -3.74 -13.76 23.22
CA GLY A 301 -3.72 -14.88 24.18
C GLY A 301 -5.11 -15.19 24.77
N GLN A 302 -5.99 -14.19 24.89
CA GLN A 302 -7.35 -14.34 25.40
C GLN A 302 -8.34 -14.82 24.32
N ASN A 303 -8.20 -14.36 23.08
CA ASN A 303 -9.17 -14.54 22.02
C ASN A 303 -8.74 -15.59 20.97
N GLY A 304 -7.44 -15.91 20.88
CA GLY A 304 -6.88 -16.85 19.92
C GLY A 304 -7.02 -16.44 18.46
N PHE A 305 -7.05 -17.42 17.58
CA PHE A 305 -7.24 -17.39 16.12
C PHE A 305 -6.02 -16.94 15.34
N TYR A 306 -5.54 -15.70 15.54
CA TYR A 306 -4.46 -15.17 14.72
C TYR A 306 -3.11 -15.80 15.05
N ARG A 307 -2.42 -16.23 14.02
CA ARG A 307 -1.06 -16.80 14.09
C ARG A 307 -0.40 -16.76 12.72
N LEU A 308 0.92 -16.90 12.69
CA LEU A 308 1.64 -17.07 11.43
C LEU A 308 1.19 -18.35 10.72
N VAL A 309 0.91 -18.27 9.42
CA VAL A 309 0.58 -19.43 8.59
C VAL A 309 1.78 -20.38 8.55
N GLN A 310 1.57 -21.64 8.84
CA GLN A 310 2.62 -22.66 8.87
C GLN A 310 2.61 -23.52 7.62
N LYS A 311 3.73 -24.19 7.30
CA LYS A 311 3.82 -25.05 6.12
C LYS A 311 2.78 -26.19 6.11
N ASN A 312 2.35 -26.65 7.27
CA ASN A 312 1.32 -27.68 7.38
C ASN A 312 -0.11 -27.15 7.16
N ASP A 313 -0.28 -25.83 7.05
CA ASP A 313 -1.56 -25.19 6.73
C ASP A 313 -1.80 -25.09 5.20
N VAL A 314 -0.88 -25.59 4.39
CA VAL A 314 -0.91 -25.47 2.92
C VAL A 314 -0.70 -26.82 2.25
N SER A 315 -1.09 -26.88 0.97
CA SER A 315 -0.84 -28.02 0.09
C SER A 315 -0.29 -27.49 -1.24
N PRO A 316 0.89 -27.94 -1.68
CA PRO A 316 1.82 -28.82 -0.97
C PRO A 316 2.37 -28.20 0.31
N SER A 317 2.76 -29.06 1.28
CA SER A 317 3.26 -28.64 2.60
C SER A 317 4.71 -28.14 2.50
N GLU A 318 4.88 -26.90 2.05
CA GLU A 318 6.16 -26.25 1.83
C GLU A 318 6.19 -24.83 2.44
N TYR A 319 7.35 -24.40 2.89
CA TYR A 319 7.55 -23.07 3.48
C TYR A 319 7.22 -21.92 2.51
N ARG A 320 7.55 -22.07 1.23
CA ARG A 320 7.24 -21.10 0.19
C ARG A 320 5.74 -20.86 0.09
N TYR A 321 4.92 -21.93 0.07
CA TYR A 321 3.46 -21.83 -0.04
C TYR A 321 2.81 -21.34 1.27
N ALA A 322 3.42 -21.58 2.42
CA ALA A 322 2.98 -20.96 3.68
C ALA A 322 3.15 -19.44 3.63
N PHE A 323 4.29 -18.97 3.13
CA PHE A 323 4.51 -17.53 2.94
C PHE A 323 3.54 -16.95 1.91
N ARG A 324 3.31 -17.62 0.76
CA ARG A 324 2.32 -17.20 -0.24
C ARG A 324 0.94 -17.03 0.38
N LYS A 325 0.46 -18.03 1.09
CA LYS A 325 -0.86 -18.00 1.74
C LYS A 325 -0.99 -16.82 2.70
N ALA A 326 0.07 -16.48 3.40
CA ALA A 326 0.07 -15.40 4.38
C ALA A 326 -0.22 -14.02 3.77
N TYR A 327 0.33 -13.72 2.59
CA TYR A 327 0.15 -12.41 1.97
C TYR A 327 -0.94 -12.39 0.88
N PHE A 328 -1.20 -13.53 0.22
CA PHE A 328 -2.02 -13.57 -0.98
C PHE A 328 -3.47 -14.00 -0.71
N ASP A 329 -3.67 -15.04 0.12
CA ASP A 329 -4.98 -15.61 0.34
C ASP A 329 -5.82 -14.79 1.33
N ARG A 330 -7.15 -14.75 1.08
CA ARG A 330 -8.11 -14.09 1.96
C ARG A 330 -8.46 -14.97 3.15
N GLY A 331 -8.86 -14.32 4.26
CA GLY A 331 -9.40 -15.02 5.45
C GLY A 331 -8.39 -15.88 6.19
N THR A 332 -7.09 -15.65 6.02
CA THR A 332 -6.05 -16.40 6.72
C THR A 332 -5.94 -15.99 8.18
N THR A 333 -5.29 -16.85 8.98
CA THR A 333 -4.98 -16.55 10.38
C THR A 333 -3.92 -15.46 10.55
N GLU A 334 -3.33 -14.96 9.46
CA GLU A 334 -2.23 -14.00 9.52
C GLU A 334 -2.66 -12.56 9.24
N THR A 335 -3.72 -12.36 8.43
CA THR A 335 -4.13 -11.03 8.01
C THR A 335 -5.04 -10.36 9.03
N LEU A 336 -4.61 -9.24 9.60
CA LEU A 336 -5.36 -8.45 10.59
C LEU A 336 -6.27 -7.41 9.93
N ILE A 337 -5.79 -6.78 8.85
CA ILE A 337 -6.56 -5.85 8.01
C ILE A 337 -6.36 -6.26 6.56
N SER A 338 -7.44 -6.70 5.94
CA SER A 338 -7.50 -7.11 4.54
C SER A 338 -8.32 -6.10 3.75
N VAL A 339 -7.78 -5.59 2.67
CA VAL A 339 -8.51 -4.71 1.76
C VAL A 339 -8.87 -5.48 0.50
N HIS A 340 -10.15 -5.50 0.19
CA HIS A 340 -10.68 -6.21 -0.96
C HIS A 340 -11.16 -5.22 -2.02
N ARG A 341 -10.73 -5.42 -3.25
CA ARG A 341 -11.32 -4.75 -4.41
C ARG A 341 -11.83 -5.81 -5.38
N ASN A 342 -12.99 -5.56 -6.00
CA ASN A 342 -13.55 -6.48 -6.97
C ASN A 342 -12.67 -6.51 -8.24
N ILE A 343 -11.74 -7.43 -8.23
CA ILE A 343 -10.87 -7.74 -9.37
C ILE A 343 -11.25 -9.13 -9.91
N TYR A 344 -12.51 -9.52 -9.79
CA TYR A 344 -12.94 -10.88 -10.06
C TYR A 344 -13.51 -11.06 -11.47
N SER A 345 -12.92 -12.00 -12.22
CA SER A 345 -13.57 -12.63 -13.37
C SER A 345 -12.96 -14.03 -13.61
N ALA A 346 -13.71 -14.93 -14.25
CA ALA A 346 -13.24 -16.26 -14.63
C ALA A 346 -12.08 -16.23 -15.65
N SER A 347 -11.89 -15.11 -16.33
CA SER A 347 -10.68 -14.72 -17.04
C SER A 347 -9.98 -13.63 -16.24
N LEU A 348 -8.71 -13.30 -16.53
CA LEU A 348 -8.03 -12.16 -15.91
C LEU A 348 -8.96 -10.94 -15.99
N SER A 349 -9.37 -10.43 -14.82
CA SER A 349 -10.14 -9.18 -14.77
C SER A 349 -9.29 -8.03 -15.32
N ALA A 350 -9.92 -6.92 -15.65
CA ALA A 350 -9.18 -5.74 -16.11
C ALA A 350 -8.09 -5.32 -15.11
N GLY A 351 -8.36 -5.42 -13.80
CA GLY A 351 -7.38 -5.10 -12.75
C GLY A 351 -6.23 -6.10 -12.65
N GLN A 352 -6.52 -7.39 -12.72
CA GLN A 352 -5.47 -8.42 -12.73
C GLN A 352 -4.59 -8.30 -13.98
N LEU A 353 -5.18 -7.93 -15.11
CA LEU A 353 -4.44 -7.67 -16.34
C LEU A 353 -3.51 -6.46 -16.19
N VAL A 354 -3.96 -5.40 -15.50
CA VAL A 354 -3.12 -4.22 -15.25
C VAL A 354 -1.98 -4.54 -14.29
N LEU A 355 -2.24 -5.22 -13.18
CA LEU A 355 -1.22 -5.69 -12.26
C LEU A 355 -0.18 -6.55 -12.99
N TRP A 356 -0.66 -7.52 -13.77
CA TRP A 356 0.22 -8.39 -14.54
C TRP A 356 1.01 -7.62 -15.62
N ASN A 357 0.40 -6.63 -16.27
CA ASN A 357 1.12 -5.76 -17.19
C ASN A 357 2.16 -4.90 -16.49
N ALA A 358 1.89 -4.39 -15.29
CA ALA A 358 2.86 -3.65 -14.49
C ALA A 358 4.10 -4.51 -14.21
N ILE A 359 3.90 -5.77 -13.78
CA ILE A 359 4.99 -6.73 -13.54
C ILE A 359 5.74 -7.00 -14.84
N ARG A 360 5.04 -7.38 -15.90
CA ARG A 360 5.59 -7.77 -17.20
C ARG A 360 6.37 -6.64 -17.88
N TRP A 361 5.89 -5.40 -17.76
CA TRP A 361 6.51 -4.25 -18.44
C TRP A 361 7.66 -3.63 -17.65
N GLY A 362 7.83 -4.02 -16.39
CA GLY A 362 8.99 -3.64 -15.59
C GLY A 362 8.72 -2.63 -14.50
N GLY A 363 7.47 -2.49 -14.05
CA GLY A 363 7.15 -1.78 -12.80
C GLY A 363 7.64 -2.53 -11.56
N TYR A 364 7.77 -3.85 -11.69
CA TYR A 364 8.25 -4.75 -10.64
C TYR A 364 9.55 -5.42 -11.13
N CYS A 365 10.68 -4.74 -10.97
CA CYS A 365 12.01 -5.26 -11.29
C CYS A 365 12.86 -5.28 -10.02
N PRO A 366 12.90 -6.42 -9.31
CA PRO A 366 13.69 -6.53 -8.08
C PRO A 366 15.19 -6.31 -8.36
N THR A 367 15.87 -5.70 -7.39
CA THR A 367 17.28 -5.35 -7.47
C THR A 367 18.17 -6.47 -6.94
N LYS A 368 19.48 -6.39 -7.26
CA LYS A 368 20.49 -7.25 -6.62
C LYS A 368 20.56 -6.99 -5.11
N GLU A 369 20.42 -5.74 -4.67
CA GLU A 369 20.39 -5.36 -3.25
C GLU A 369 19.28 -6.12 -2.52
N TYR A 370 18.10 -6.25 -3.11
CA TYR A 370 17.02 -7.01 -2.53
C TYR A 370 17.30 -8.53 -2.54
N PHE A 371 17.85 -9.06 -3.63
CA PHE A 371 18.26 -10.45 -3.71
C PHE A 371 19.26 -10.83 -2.61
N ASP A 372 20.21 -9.95 -2.32
CA ASP A 372 21.26 -10.16 -1.30
C ASP A 372 20.72 -10.13 0.14
N MET A 373 19.56 -9.53 0.39
CA MET A 373 18.95 -9.50 1.73
C MET A 373 18.48 -10.88 2.21
N PHE A 374 18.17 -11.79 1.30
CA PHE A 374 17.70 -13.13 1.67
C PHE A 374 18.87 -14.00 2.14
N PRO A 375 18.79 -14.62 3.33
CA PRO A 375 19.84 -15.49 3.86
C PRO A 375 19.87 -16.86 3.17
N MET A 376 20.82 -17.70 3.58
CA MET A 376 20.81 -19.13 3.31
C MET A 376 19.69 -19.81 4.13
N ALA A 377 19.29 -21.02 3.73
CA ALA A 377 18.19 -21.76 4.39
C ALA A 377 18.49 -22.11 5.86
N ASP A 378 19.76 -22.22 6.24
CA ASP A 378 20.18 -22.40 7.63
C ASP A 378 20.14 -21.12 8.47
N GLY A 379 19.84 -19.97 7.82
CA GLY A 379 19.78 -18.66 8.43
C GLY A 379 21.09 -17.88 8.46
N SER A 380 22.18 -18.44 7.92
CA SER A 380 23.45 -17.73 7.73
C SER A 380 23.37 -16.73 6.57
N ASP A 381 24.26 -15.73 6.56
CA ASP A 381 24.29 -14.75 5.48
C ASP A 381 24.79 -15.39 4.17
N PHE A 382 24.18 -14.97 3.06
CA PHE A 382 24.70 -15.25 1.74
C PHE A 382 25.96 -14.40 1.49
N ASP A 383 27.02 -15.01 0.98
CA ASP A 383 28.30 -14.34 0.72
C ASP A 383 28.78 -14.61 -0.71
N TRP A 384 28.91 -13.56 -1.51
CA TRP A 384 29.45 -13.61 -2.86
C TRP A 384 30.94 -14.00 -2.91
N ASN A 385 31.69 -13.95 -1.79
CA ASN A 385 33.07 -14.40 -1.71
C ASN A 385 33.17 -15.90 -1.35
N ASN A 386 32.08 -16.53 -0.98
CA ASN A 386 32.04 -17.97 -0.74
C ASN A 386 31.85 -18.72 -2.07
N PRO A 387 32.83 -19.54 -2.53
CA PRO A 387 32.73 -20.26 -3.79
C PRO A 387 31.52 -21.22 -3.89
N GLU A 388 31.09 -21.82 -2.77
CA GLU A 388 29.92 -22.71 -2.73
C GLU A 388 28.64 -21.93 -2.98
N HIS A 389 28.53 -20.73 -2.42
CA HIS A 389 27.37 -19.85 -2.63
C HIS A 389 27.32 -19.33 -4.07
N THR A 390 28.46 -18.94 -4.62
CA THR A 390 28.53 -18.34 -5.96
C THR A 390 28.38 -19.36 -7.09
N ALA A 391 28.86 -20.60 -6.88
CA ALA A 391 28.70 -21.67 -7.86
C ALA A 391 27.21 -21.98 -8.14
N ASN A 392 26.35 -21.83 -7.15
CA ASN A 392 24.90 -21.99 -7.29
C ASN A 392 24.12 -21.05 -6.36
N PRO A 393 23.94 -19.78 -6.71
CA PRO A 393 23.43 -18.75 -5.80
C PRO A 393 21.93 -18.87 -5.52
N PHE A 394 21.23 -19.78 -6.16
CA PHE A 394 19.77 -19.93 -6.09
C PHE A 394 19.30 -21.08 -5.19
N VAL A 395 20.22 -21.97 -4.80
CA VAL A 395 19.87 -23.14 -3.99
C VAL A 395 20.16 -22.90 -2.50
N ASN A 396 19.46 -23.64 -1.65
CA ASN A 396 19.62 -23.57 -0.20
C ASN A 396 19.46 -22.14 0.36
N ARG A 397 18.57 -21.36 -0.22
CA ARG A 397 18.23 -20.00 0.20
C ARG A 397 16.93 -19.98 1.00
N ASP A 398 16.69 -18.87 1.67
CA ASP A 398 15.42 -18.55 2.28
C ASP A 398 14.26 -18.85 1.30
N PRO A 399 13.26 -19.64 1.68
CA PRO A 399 12.13 -19.98 0.82
C PRO A 399 11.35 -18.78 0.29
N ARG A 400 11.39 -17.64 0.97
CA ARG A 400 10.77 -16.39 0.52
C ARG A 400 11.46 -15.82 -0.72
N LEU A 401 12.75 -16.11 -0.93
CA LEU A 401 13.44 -15.73 -2.17
C LEU A 401 12.71 -16.32 -3.39
N ASN A 402 12.41 -17.63 -3.38
CA ASN A 402 11.75 -18.31 -4.50
C ASN A 402 10.27 -17.92 -4.66
N GLU A 403 9.65 -17.31 -3.64
CA GLU A 403 8.30 -16.75 -3.76
C GLU A 403 8.32 -15.30 -4.24
N THR A 404 9.39 -14.58 -3.97
CA THR A 404 9.55 -13.18 -4.39
C THR A 404 10.12 -13.07 -5.81
N PHE A 405 11.05 -13.96 -6.17
CA PHE A 405 11.72 -13.99 -7.46
C PHE A 405 11.34 -15.23 -8.27
N ILE A 406 11.47 -15.12 -9.61
CA ILE A 406 11.57 -16.26 -10.49
C ILE A 406 13.04 -16.36 -10.91
N LEU A 407 13.66 -17.48 -10.58
CA LEU A 407 15.09 -17.71 -10.75
C LEU A 407 15.35 -18.72 -11.88
N ASP A 408 16.57 -18.75 -12.41
CA ASP A 408 16.97 -19.79 -13.38
C ASP A 408 16.83 -21.19 -12.77
N GLY A 409 16.18 -22.09 -13.49
CA GLY A 409 15.89 -23.44 -13.01
C GLY A 409 14.59 -23.60 -12.23
N ASP A 410 13.87 -22.50 -11.91
CA ASP A 410 12.56 -22.58 -11.27
C ASP A 410 11.49 -23.21 -12.16
N ILE A 411 10.46 -23.74 -11.51
CA ILE A 411 9.23 -24.08 -12.22
C ILE A 411 8.36 -22.81 -12.37
N TYR A 412 8.03 -22.51 -13.62
CA TYR A 412 7.12 -21.41 -13.96
C TYR A 412 6.23 -21.82 -15.13
N GLN A 413 4.92 -21.65 -15.00
CA GLN A 413 3.93 -22.12 -15.97
C GLN A 413 4.08 -23.63 -16.33
N GLY A 414 4.33 -24.45 -15.32
CA GLY A 414 4.40 -25.91 -15.45
C GLY A 414 5.68 -26.46 -16.06
N ARG A 415 6.72 -25.65 -16.29
CA ARG A 415 8.00 -26.08 -16.83
C ARG A 415 9.18 -25.39 -16.18
N THR A 416 10.34 -26.01 -16.25
CA THR A 416 11.61 -25.39 -15.85
C THR A 416 11.94 -24.23 -16.77
N VAL A 417 12.29 -23.07 -16.21
CA VAL A 417 12.71 -21.87 -16.95
C VAL A 417 14.23 -21.76 -17.02
N GLU A 418 14.71 -21.26 -18.15
CA GLU A 418 16.13 -21.01 -18.43
C GLU A 418 16.32 -19.50 -18.68
N LEU A 419 16.68 -18.77 -17.63
CA LEU A 419 16.72 -17.30 -17.61
C LEU A 419 18.14 -16.72 -17.75
N THR A 420 19.13 -17.54 -18.12
CA THR A 420 20.53 -17.12 -18.20
C THR A 420 20.84 -16.36 -19.47
N GLN A 421 21.79 -15.44 -19.38
CA GLN A 421 22.32 -14.69 -20.51
C GLN A 421 23.44 -15.50 -21.22
N GLU A 422 23.77 -15.05 -22.41
CA GLU A 422 24.95 -15.53 -23.14
C GLU A 422 26.20 -14.80 -22.63
N TYR A 423 27.22 -15.52 -22.21
CA TYR A 423 28.46 -14.91 -21.74
C TYR A 423 29.27 -14.36 -22.93
N PRO A 424 29.61 -13.08 -22.97
CA PRO A 424 30.14 -12.43 -24.17
C PRO A 424 31.42 -13.06 -24.74
N SER A 425 32.34 -13.52 -23.87
CA SER A 425 33.64 -14.07 -24.24
C SER A 425 33.64 -15.58 -24.41
N ASP A 426 32.61 -16.32 -23.95
CA ASP A 426 32.53 -17.79 -24.07
C ASP A 426 31.08 -18.28 -24.22
N LYS A 427 30.50 -18.00 -25.37
CA LYS A 427 29.12 -18.39 -25.71
C LYS A 427 28.91 -19.89 -25.81
N THR A 428 29.99 -20.60 -26.05
CA THR A 428 29.96 -22.07 -26.25
C THR A 428 29.70 -22.79 -24.92
N ASN A 429 30.40 -22.38 -23.87
CA ASN A 429 30.25 -23.00 -22.56
C ASN A 429 29.14 -22.33 -21.72
N TYR A 430 28.81 -21.06 -21.99
CA TYR A 430 27.76 -20.31 -21.33
C TYR A 430 26.74 -19.76 -22.35
N PRO A 431 25.93 -20.64 -22.94
CA PRO A 431 24.97 -20.23 -23.95
C PRO A 431 23.80 -19.48 -23.31
N LYS A 432 23.10 -18.73 -24.15
CA LYS A 432 21.84 -18.10 -23.77
C LYS A 432 20.79 -19.14 -23.41
N GLY A 433 20.14 -18.97 -22.29
CA GLY A 433 18.96 -19.73 -21.90
C GLY A 433 17.80 -19.47 -22.86
N LYS A 434 16.96 -20.46 -23.07
CA LYS A 434 15.87 -20.39 -24.08
C LYS A 434 14.81 -19.36 -23.74
N ASP A 435 14.67 -18.97 -22.46
CA ASP A 435 13.66 -18.04 -21.98
C ASP A 435 14.16 -16.61 -21.87
N TRP A 436 15.48 -16.40 -21.96
CA TRP A 436 16.06 -15.07 -21.90
C TRP A 436 15.67 -14.23 -23.11
N GLY A 437 14.91 -13.14 -22.88
CA GLY A 437 14.50 -12.21 -23.92
C GLY A 437 13.54 -12.79 -24.96
N GLN A 438 12.97 -13.96 -24.74
CA GLN A 438 12.06 -14.62 -25.69
C GLN A 438 10.60 -14.32 -25.39
N GLY A 439 9.82 -14.20 -26.47
CA GLY A 439 8.44 -13.85 -26.43
C GLY A 439 7.49 -14.85 -25.74
N ALA A 440 7.88 -16.10 -25.55
CA ALA A 440 7.08 -17.08 -24.80
C ALA A 440 7.02 -16.77 -23.31
N MET A 441 8.04 -16.07 -22.80
CA MET A 441 8.11 -15.52 -21.45
C MET A 441 7.80 -14.01 -21.45
N HIS A 442 6.98 -13.52 -22.36
CA HIS A 442 6.52 -12.12 -22.42
C HIS A 442 5.96 -11.56 -21.11
N SER A 443 5.91 -12.41 -20.11
CA SER A 443 5.35 -12.18 -18.80
C SER A 443 6.37 -11.70 -17.78
N LEU A 444 7.66 -11.75 -18.10
CA LEU A 444 8.70 -11.44 -17.15
C LEU A 444 9.52 -10.25 -17.64
N SER A 445 9.61 -9.23 -16.84
CA SER A 445 10.60 -8.20 -17.02
C SER A 445 11.94 -8.68 -16.45
N LEU A 446 12.96 -8.71 -17.28
CA LEU A 446 14.35 -9.07 -16.91
C LEU A 446 15.27 -7.83 -16.98
N LYS A 447 14.72 -6.65 -16.77
CA LYS A 447 15.48 -5.39 -16.87
C LYS A 447 16.61 -5.27 -15.85
N THR A 448 16.44 -5.89 -14.69
CA THR A 448 17.48 -6.00 -13.66
C THR A 448 18.22 -7.34 -13.72
N GLY A 449 17.94 -8.20 -14.71
CA GLY A 449 18.42 -9.59 -14.74
C GLY A 449 17.62 -10.54 -13.85
N LEU A 450 16.77 -10.01 -12.99
CA LEU A 450 15.96 -10.72 -12.00
C LEU A 450 14.46 -10.51 -12.30
N ALA A 451 13.65 -11.55 -12.16
CA ALA A 451 12.21 -11.50 -12.41
C ALA A 451 11.41 -11.54 -11.10
N CYS A 452 10.33 -10.78 -11.04
CA CYS A 452 9.42 -10.77 -9.89
C CYS A 452 8.35 -11.85 -10.01
N ARG A 453 8.18 -12.66 -8.94
CA ARG A 453 7.08 -13.63 -8.79
C ARG A 453 5.96 -13.10 -7.91
N LYS A 454 6.31 -12.42 -6.82
CA LYS A 454 5.32 -11.94 -5.83
C LYS A 454 4.22 -11.14 -6.52
N TRP A 455 2.97 -11.40 -6.17
CA TRP A 455 1.74 -10.90 -6.79
C TRP A 455 1.43 -11.45 -8.20
N GLY A 456 2.44 -11.68 -9.04
CA GLY A 456 2.26 -12.22 -10.38
C GLY A 456 2.09 -13.73 -10.41
N LEU A 457 2.59 -14.42 -9.39
CA LEU A 457 2.58 -15.88 -9.23
C LEU A 457 3.00 -16.59 -10.52
N ASP A 458 2.46 -17.77 -10.78
CA ASP A 458 2.70 -18.50 -12.03
C ASP A 458 1.72 -18.12 -13.15
N ARG A 459 1.06 -16.94 -13.06
CA ARG A 459 0.15 -16.41 -14.08
C ARG A 459 -0.97 -17.38 -14.49
N GLY A 460 -2.05 -16.87 -15.02
CA GLY A 460 -3.11 -17.67 -15.64
C GLY A 460 -3.83 -18.63 -14.69
N ASN A 461 -3.18 -19.68 -14.26
CA ASN A 461 -3.81 -20.68 -13.40
C ASN A 461 -3.84 -20.30 -11.91
N GLU A 462 -2.84 -19.56 -11.44
CA GLU A 462 -2.76 -19.19 -10.02
C GLU A 462 -3.36 -17.82 -9.72
N LEU A 463 -3.33 -16.89 -10.69
CA LEU A 463 -3.89 -15.56 -10.54
C LEU A 463 -5.31 -15.46 -11.08
N SER A 464 -5.63 -16.18 -12.16
CA SER A 464 -6.94 -16.16 -12.80
C SER A 464 -8.00 -16.84 -11.93
N GLY A 465 -9.12 -16.14 -11.71
CA GLY A 465 -10.21 -16.67 -10.87
C GLY A 465 -9.99 -16.55 -9.37
N HIS A 466 -8.82 -16.11 -8.91
CA HIS A 466 -8.57 -15.84 -7.49
C HIS A 466 -8.92 -14.41 -7.13
N VAL A 467 -9.56 -14.22 -6.00
CA VAL A 467 -9.82 -12.92 -5.40
C VAL A 467 -8.62 -12.55 -4.56
N ILE A 468 -7.80 -11.63 -5.07
CA ILE A 468 -6.62 -11.14 -4.38
C ILE A 468 -7.05 -10.24 -3.22
N GLN A 469 -6.39 -10.35 -2.07
CA GLN A 469 -6.44 -9.35 -1.03
C GLN A 469 -5.24 -8.41 -1.11
N TRP A 470 -5.38 -7.21 -0.54
CA TRP A 470 -4.25 -6.42 -0.10
C TRP A 470 -4.09 -6.59 1.41
N PRO A 471 -3.02 -7.22 1.89
CA PRO A 471 -2.80 -7.45 3.32
C PRO A 471 -2.30 -6.14 3.94
N HIS A 472 -3.22 -5.19 4.17
CA HIS A 472 -2.85 -3.89 4.72
C HIS A 472 -2.09 -4.00 6.04
N LEU A 473 -2.40 -5.02 6.85
CA LEU A 473 -1.67 -5.34 8.07
C LEU A 473 -1.71 -6.83 8.35
N ARG A 474 -0.54 -7.44 8.58
CA ARG A 474 -0.38 -8.86 8.95
C ARG A 474 0.24 -9.01 10.34
N ILE A 475 -0.06 -10.11 11.04
CA ILE A 475 0.48 -10.38 12.39
C ILE A 475 2.02 -10.45 12.40
N ALA A 476 2.66 -10.88 11.31
CA ALA A 476 4.11 -10.87 11.16
C ALA A 476 4.71 -9.48 11.42
N GLU A 477 3.99 -8.41 11.02
CA GLU A 477 4.43 -7.04 11.30
C GLU A 477 4.40 -6.71 12.79
N LEU A 478 3.44 -7.26 13.54
CA LEU A 478 3.36 -7.05 14.98
C LEU A 478 4.54 -7.71 15.70
N TYR A 479 4.95 -8.92 15.30
CA TYR A 479 6.14 -9.56 15.82
C TYR A 479 7.41 -8.73 15.60
N LEU A 480 7.63 -8.27 14.35
CA LEU A 480 8.82 -7.50 14.01
C LEU A 480 8.79 -6.09 14.59
N SER A 481 7.61 -5.47 14.69
CA SER A 481 7.43 -4.17 15.34
C SER A 481 7.68 -4.24 16.84
N TYR A 482 7.26 -5.31 17.49
CA TYR A 482 7.52 -5.52 18.91
C TYR A 482 9.01 -5.75 19.18
N ALA A 483 9.68 -6.54 18.35
CA ALA A 483 11.13 -6.76 18.43
C ALA A 483 11.91 -5.45 18.31
N GLU A 484 11.54 -4.62 17.34
CA GLU A 484 12.16 -3.31 17.11
C GLU A 484 11.92 -2.36 18.29
N ALA A 485 10.66 -2.23 18.72
CA ALA A 485 10.31 -1.36 19.85
C ALA A 485 11.04 -1.72 21.13
N LEU A 486 11.16 -3.03 21.44
CA LEU A 486 11.92 -3.53 22.59
C LEU A 486 13.41 -3.20 22.48
N ASN A 487 14.00 -3.40 21.30
CA ASN A 487 15.40 -3.07 21.06
C ASN A 487 15.70 -1.59 21.32
N GLU A 488 14.86 -0.71 20.78
CA GLU A 488 15.06 0.73 20.89
C GLU A 488 14.75 1.25 22.30
N TYR A 489 13.70 0.74 22.91
CA TYR A 489 13.36 1.13 24.28
C TYR A 489 14.41 0.67 25.28
N ASN A 490 14.95 -0.55 25.15
CA ASN A 490 15.90 -1.12 26.12
C ASN A 490 17.36 -0.69 25.86
N GLY A 491 17.68 -0.08 24.69
CA GLY A 491 19.04 0.20 24.27
C GLY A 491 19.81 -1.08 23.85
N GLY A 492 19.07 -2.08 23.39
CA GLY A 492 19.57 -3.36 22.91
C GLY A 492 18.51 -4.48 23.00
N PRO A 493 18.66 -5.57 22.23
CA PRO A 493 17.67 -6.64 22.18
C PRO A 493 17.68 -7.47 23.47
N ASN A 494 16.50 -7.75 23.99
CA ASN A 494 16.28 -8.74 25.04
C ASN A 494 15.81 -10.09 24.45
N SER A 495 15.60 -11.10 25.28
CA SER A 495 15.14 -12.43 24.85
C SER A 495 13.81 -12.40 24.11
N GLN A 496 12.88 -11.53 24.51
CA GLN A 496 11.58 -11.38 23.85
C GLN A 496 11.73 -10.79 22.44
N ALA A 497 12.64 -9.82 22.26
CA ALA A 497 12.93 -9.24 20.95
C ALA A 497 13.46 -10.30 19.97
N TYR A 498 14.43 -11.12 20.42
CA TYR A 498 14.91 -12.26 19.63
C TYR A 498 13.81 -13.27 19.31
N GLN A 499 12.99 -13.61 20.30
CA GLN A 499 11.89 -14.56 20.10
C GLN A 499 10.95 -14.06 19.00
N CYS A 500 10.55 -12.80 19.02
CA CYS A 500 9.63 -12.23 18.02
C CYS A 500 10.18 -12.34 16.59
N VAL A 501 11.45 -12.03 16.37
CA VAL A 501 12.07 -12.18 15.05
C VAL A 501 12.16 -13.65 14.67
N ASN A 502 12.56 -14.51 15.62
CA ASN A 502 12.76 -15.92 15.37
C ASN A 502 11.47 -16.67 15.07
N GLU A 503 10.31 -16.25 15.58
CA GLU A 503 8.99 -16.78 15.19
C GLU A 503 8.71 -16.55 13.68
N VAL A 504 8.99 -15.35 13.17
CA VAL A 504 8.82 -15.05 11.74
C VAL A 504 9.79 -15.87 10.89
N ARG A 505 11.05 -15.99 11.32
CA ARG A 505 12.08 -16.79 10.65
C ARG A 505 11.74 -18.29 10.65
N ALA A 506 11.31 -18.82 11.79
CA ALA A 506 10.94 -20.23 11.94
C ALA A 506 9.75 -20.63 11.06
N ARG A 507 8.80 -19.71 10.82
CA ARG A 507 7.66 -19.92 9.92
C ARG A 507 8.11 -20.36 8.51
N VAL A 508 9.26 -19.88 8.04
CA VAL A 508 9.86 -20.26 6.75
C VAL A 508 11.05 -21.22 6.90
N GLY A 509 11.24 -21.79 8.08
CA GLY A 509 12.26 -22.82 8.32
C GLY A 509 13.67 -22.30 8.56
N LEU A 510 13.85 -20.99 8.71
CA LEU A 510 15.16 -20.39 8.98
C LEU A 510 15.57 -20.56 10.45
N GLY A 511 16.87 -20.70 10.68
CA GLY A 511 17.46 -20.59 12.01
C GLY A 511 17.25 -19.21 12.63
N GLY A 512 17.24 -19.15 13.98
CA GLY A 512 17.14 -17.89 14.71
C GLY A 512 18.35 -16.98 14.48
N LEU A 513 18.18 -15.68 14.80
CA LEU A 513 19.29 -14.73 14.82
C LEU A 513 20.34 -15.11 15.85
N LYS A 514 21.61 -14.82 15.56
CA LYS A 514 22.70 -14.96 16.53
C LYS A 514 22.45 -14.03 17.73
N THR A 515 22.63 -14.52 18.94
CA THR A 515 22.50 -13.71 20.16
C THR A 515 23.73 -12.82 20.38
N GLY A 516 23.58 -11.79 21.22
CA GLY A 516 24.67 -10.88 21.58
C GLY A 516 24.88 -9.74 20.57
N MET A 517 23.91 -9.44 19.73
CA MET A 517 23.95 -8.26 18.85
C MET A 517 23.88 -6.96 19.65
N THR A 518 24.54 -5.92 19.17
CA THR A 518 24.32 -4.56 19.65
C THR A 518 22.94 -4.06 19.23
N GLN A 519 22.50 -2.92 19.76
CA GLN A 519 21.25 -2.28 19.38
C GLN A 519 21.18 -2.04 17.86
N GLU A 520 22.24 -1.50 17.27
CA GLU A 520 22.34 -1.20 15.83
C GLU A 520 22.30 -2.49 15.00
N GLN A 521 23.10 -3.49 15.36
CA GLN A 521 23.13 -4.76 14.64
C GLN A 521 21.77 -5.46 14.63
N PHE A 522 21.07 -5.42 15.77
CA PHE A 522 19.75 -6.02 15.86
C PHE A 522 18.71 -5.22 15.07
N ARG A 523 18.78 -3.88 15.11
CA ARG A 523 17.93 -2.98 14.28
C ARG A 523 18.09 -3.30 12.79
N GLU A 524 19.32 -3.39 12.30
CA GLU A 524 19.60 -3.76 10.92
C GLU A 524 19.04 -5.15 10.57
N ALA A 525 19.20 -6.12 11.45
CA ALA A 525 18.66 -7.46 11.26
C ALA A 525 17.13 -7.45 11.19
N VAL A 526 16.45 -6.69 12.06
CA VAL A 526 14.98 -6.54 12.03
C VAL A 526 14.53 -5.84 10.74
N LEU A 527 15.16 -4.75 10.33
CA LEU A 527 14.81 -4.02 9.11
C LEU A 527 15.06 -4.85 7.85
N ARG A 528 16.10 -5.70 7.84
CA ARG A 528 16.35 -6.68 6.78
C ARG A 528 15.26 -7.78 6.77
N GLU A 529 14.91 -8.31 7.94
CA GLU A 529 13.84 -9.31 8.06
C GLU A 529 12.51 -8.76 7.59
N ARG A 530 12.18 -7.50 7.93
CA ARG A 530 11.01 -6.78 7.42
C ARG A 530 11.04 -6.64 5.90
N ALA A 531 12.19 -6.36 5.29
CA ALA A 531 12.32 -6.27 3.84
C ALA A 531 12.06 -7.63 3.16
N CYS A 532 12.63 -8.73 3.68
CA CYS A 532 12.38 -10.08 3.17
C CYS A 532 10.92 -10.51 3.33
N GLU A 533 10.27 -10.12 4.42
CA GLU A 533 8.90 -10.49 4.75
C GLU A 533 7.87 -9.66 3.97
N PHE A 534 8.06 -8.33 3.90
CA PHE A 534 7.06 -7.39 3.41
C PHE A 534 7.43 -6.70 2.09
N GLY A 535 8.48 -7.12 1.40
CA GLY A 535 8.80 -6.53 0.10
C GLY A 535 7.59 -6.61 -0.84
N TYR A 536 7.31 -5.53 -1.55
CA TYR A 536 6.09 -5.32 -2.36
C TYR A 536 4.77 -5.28 -1.57
N GLU A 537 4.82 -4.94 -0.26
CA GLU A 537 3.63 -4.69 0.58
C GLU A 537 3.60 -3.26 1.15
N GLU A 538 4.30 -2.31 0.52
CA GLU A 538 4.38 -0.89 0.90
C GLU A 538 4.90 -0.65 2.34
N VAL A 539 5.83 -1.48 2.80
CA VAL A 539 6.45 -1.35 4.13
C VAL A 539 7.84 -0.73 4.05
N ARG A 540 8.68 -1.18 3.09
CA ARG A 540 10.10 -0.79 3.02
C ARG A 540 10.32 0.70 2.90
N PHE A 541 9.55 1.40 2.04
CA PHE A 541 9.67 2.85 1.89
C PHE A 541 9.50 3.58 3.22
N PHE A 542 8.50 3.19 4.01
CA PHE A 542 8.24 3.79 5.31
C PHE A 542 9.29 3.41 6.35
N ASP A 543 9.88 2.22 6.28
CA ASP A 543 11.01 1.85 7.12
C ASP A 543 12.24 2.72 6.81
N LEU A 544 12.55 2.95 5.54
CA LEU A 544 13.68 3.79 5.14
C LEU A 544 13.51 5.25 5.58
N ILE A 545 12.32 5.86 5.36
CA ILE A 545 12.12 7.28 5.72
C ILE A 545 12.06 7.47 7.23
N ARG A 546 11.36 6.61 7.98
CA ARG A 546 11.23 6.77 9.43
C ARG A 546 12.56 6.62 10.18
N TRP A 547 13.47 5.81 9.63
CA TRP A 547 14.84 5.64 10.13
C TRP A 547 15.83 6.63 9.54
N LYS A 548 15.41 7.53 8.63
CA LYS A 548 16.26 8.52 7.94
C LYS A 548 17.45 7.86 7.24
N MET A 549 17.22 6.74 6.54
CA MET A 549 18.26 5.95 5.87
C MET A 549 18.63 6.55 4.50
N GLU A 550 19.21 7.76 4.52
CA GLU A 550 19.58 8.52 3.32
C GLU A 550 20.60 7.79 2.44
N ASP A 551 21.48 7.00 3.07
CA ASP A 551 22.45 6.16 2.38
C ASP A 551 21.78 5.19 1.40
N LYS A 552 20.66 4.57 1.79
CA LYS A 552 19.91 3.64 0.93
C LYS A 552 19.29 4.31 -0.29
N PHE A 553 18.96 5.58 -0.17
CA PHE A 553 18.47 6.38 -1.29
C PHE A 553 19.60 6.88 -2.20
N ASN A 554 20.77 7.14 -1.66
CA ASN A 554 21.93 7.68 -2.39
C ASN A 554 22.81 6.60 -3.02
N THR A 555 22.76 5.35 -2.52
CA THR A 555 23.55 4.26 -3.09
C THR A 555 22.99 3.82 -4.45
N PRO A 556 23.83 3.74 -5.50
CA PRO A 556 23.43 3.19 -6.78
C PRO A 556 22.88 1.76 -6.65
N LEU A 557 21.84 1.46 -7.39
CA LEU A 557 21.26 0.11 -7.44
C LEU A 557 21.90 -0.72 -8.56
N HIS A 558 21.88 -2.04 -8.37
CA HIS A 558 22.44 -3.00 -9.30
C HIS A 558 21.39 -4.02 -9.78
N GLY A 559 21.57 -4.41 -11.01
CA GLY A 559 21.03 -5.64 -11.56
C GLY A 559 22.07 -6.76 -11.48
N LEU A 560 21.70 -7.95 -11.96
CA LEU A 560 22.54 -9.14 -11.95
C LEU A 560 22.51 -9.84 -13.30
N ASN A 561 23.64 -9.88 -14.00
CA ASN A 561 23.82 -10.72 -15.16
C ASN A 561 24.11 -12.14 -14.69
N VAL A 562 23.34 -13.10 -15.16
CA VAL A 562 23.43 -14.51 -14.76
C VAL A 562 23.79 -15.35 -15.96
N TYR A 563 24.89 -16.09 -15.87
CA TYR A 563 25.38 -17.01 -16.89
C TYR A 563 25.52 -18.40 -16.29
N LYS A 564 25.25 -19.45 -17.06
CA LYS A 564 25.31 -20.83 -16.59
C LYS A 564 26.18 -21.68 -17.48
N ASN A 565 27.15 -22.38 -16.89
CA ASN A 565 27.97 -23.34 -17.57
C ASN A 565 27.13 -24.57 -17.95
N LYS A 566 27.10 -24.91 -19.26
CA LYS A 566 26.34 -26.06 -19.75
C LYS A 566 26.96 -27.40 -19.38
N GLY A 567 28.26 -27.44 -19.04
CA GLY A 567 28.99 -28.66 -18.72
C GLY A 567 28.75 -29.15 -17.31
N ASP A 568 28.95 -28.28 -16.32
CA ASP A 568 28.82 -28.59 -14.89
C ASP A 568 27.65 -27.91 -14.17
N GLY A 569 26.95 -26.99 -14.86
CA GLY A 569 25.79 -26.29 -14.32
C GLY A 569 26.12 -25.18 -13.34
N THR A 570 27.41 -24.83 -13.15
CA THR A 570 27.82 -23.72 -12.29
C THR A 570 27.46 -22.36 -12.87
N TYR A 571 27.33 -21.37 -12.02
CA TYR A 571 26.93 -20.01 -12.41
C TYR A 571 28.10 -19.03 -12.34
N ILE A 572 28.10 -18.06 -13.25
CA ILE A 572 28.82 -16.80 -13.14
C ILE A 572 27.75 -15.72 -12.98
N CYS A 573 27.88 -14.89 -11.95
CA CYS A 573 26.96 -13.79 -11.68
C CYS A 573 27.75 -12.49 -11.59
N GLU A 574 27.43 -11.54 -12.47
CA GLU A 574 28.11 -10.25 -12.55
C GLU A 574 27.13 -9.12 -12.28
N PRO A 575 27.35 -8.31 -11.21
CA PRO A 575 26.53 -7.13 -10.98
C PRO A 575 26.76 -6.09 -12.09
N PHE A 576 25.72 -5.36 -12.45
CA PHE A 576 25.82 -4.19 -13.33
C PHE A 576 25.04 -3.01 -12.73
N SER A 577 25.55 -1.81 -12.97
CA SER A 577 24.92 -0.59 -12.45
C SER A 577 23.63 -0.27 -13.20
N LEU A 578 22.54 -0.04 -12.46
CA LEU A 578 21.28 0.43 -13.01
C LEU A 578 21.31 1.94 -13.30
N ALA A 579 22.28 2.68 -12.75
CA ALA A 579 22.46 4.09 -13.01
C ALA A 579 22.91 4.40 -14.45
N GLU A 580 23.51 3.43 -15.14
CA GLU A 580 23.97 3.56 -16.53
C GLU A 580 22.84 3.29 -17.54
N THR A 581 21.66 2.90 -17.09
CA THR A 581 20.50 2.70 -17.96
C THR A 581 19.81 4.04 -18.20
N ASP A 582 19.03 4.18 -19.28
CA ASP A 582 18.21 5.36 -19.61
C ASP A 582 17.16 5.72 -18.54
N ARG A 583 17.10 4.96 -17.44
CA ARG A 583 16.05 5.02 -16.43
C ARG A 583 16.61 4.95 -15.02
N ASN A 584 17.73 5.61 -14.80
CA ASN A 584 18.27 5.77 -13.47
C ASN A 584 17.35 6.64 -12.59
N ARG A 585 17.54 6.59 -11.29
CA ARG A 585 16.82 7.42 -10.32
C ARG A 585 17.34 8.87 -10.37
N ALA A 586 16.91 9.65 -11.37
CA ALA A 586 17.41 11.00 -11.58
C ALA A 586 17.21 11.90 -10.35
N TRP A 587 16.11 11.77 -9.63
CA TRP A 587 15.85 12.56 -8.44
C TRP A 587 16.77 12.22 -7.26
N TRP A 588 17.29 11.01 -7.18
CA TRP A 588 18.37 10.68 -6.26
C TRP A 588 19.71 11.26 -6.73
N ASN A 589 19.89 11.38 -8.02
CA ASN A 589 21.18 11.70 -8.64
C ASN A 589 21.38 13.20 -8.88
N VAL A 590 20.32 14.00 -8.92
CA VAL A 590 20.39 15.45 -9.06
C VAL A 590 20.69 16.08 -7.69
N GLY A 591 21.94 16.02 -7.27
CA GLY A 591 22.39 16.55 -5.97
C GLY A 591 22.23 15.58 -4.79
N GLY A 592 21.87 14.32 -5.03
CA GLY A 592 21.61 13.32 -4.00
C GLY A 592 20.19 13.40 -3.42
N PHE A 593 19.86 12.46 -2.53
CA PHE A 593 18.60 12.49 -1.78
C PHE A 593 18.57 13.70 -0.85
N SER A 594 17.50 14.43 -0.89
CA SER A 594 17.25 15.57 0.02
C SER A 594 16.21 15.17 1.07
N SER A 595 16.38 15.64 2.30
CA SER A 595 15.45 15.39 3.41
C SER A 595 14.02 15.86 3.14
N ILE A 596 13.79 16.78 2.21
CA ILE A 596 12.44 17.20 1.81
C ILE A 596 11.58 16.05 1.27
N TRP A 597 12.22 14.99 0.74
CA TRP A 597 11.55 13.82 0.21
C TRP A 597 10.94 12.88 1.27
N TYR A 598 11.24 13.09 2.55
CA TYR A 598 10.65 12.31 3.63
C TYR A 598 9.13 12.46 3.68
N PHE A 599 8.62 13.67 3.41
CA PHE A 599 7.19 13.92 3.33
C PHE A 599 6.76 14.36 1.92
N SER A 600 5.50 14.08 1.59
CA SER A 600 4.86 14.54 0.37
C SER A 600 4.51 16.02 0.47
N ALA A 601 4.49 16.70 -0.66
CA ALA A 601 3.89 18.04 -0.75
C ALA A 601 2.36 17.95 -0.59
N PHE A 602 1.75 18.91 0.08
CA PHE A 602 0.32 19.14 -0.10
C PHE A 602 0.07 19.76 -1.47
N PRO A 603 -1.09 19.48 -2.11
CA PRO A 603 -1.44 20.12 -3.37
C PRO A 603 -1.42 21.64 -3.23
N GLN A 604 -0.77 22.34 -4.16
CA GLN A 604 -0.63 23.79 -4.08
C GLN A 604 -2.00 24.49 -4.08
N ASP A 605 -2.97 23.96 -4.85
CA ASP A 605 -4.32 24.52 -4.90
C ASP A 605 -5.04 24.40 -3.54
N GLU A 606 -4.77 23.37 -2.77
CA GLU A 606 -5.32 23.25 -1.40
C GLU A 606 -4.69 24.25 -0.45
N VAL A 607 -3.37 24.41 -0.49
CA VAL A 607 -2.65 25.42 0.31
C VAL A 607 -3.16 26.83 0.00
N ASN A 608 -3.37 27.13 -1.28
CA ASN A 608 -3.83 28.44 -1.76
C ASN A 608 -5.26 28.79 -1.32
N LYS A 609 -6.06 27.84 -0.83
CA LYS A 609 -7.38 28.12 -0.25
C LYS A 609 -7.31 28.90 1.06
N GLY A 610 -6.16 28.96 1.72
CA GLY A 610 -5.89 29.86 2.84
C GLY A 610 -6.59 29.50 4.16
N TYR A 611 -7.07 28.26 4.32
CA TYR A 611 -7.68 27.82 5.59
C TYR A 611 -6.66 27.32 6.64
N GLY A 612 -5.37 27.61 6.45
CA GLY A 612 -4.31 27.25 7.38
C GLY A 612 -3.72 25.85 7.14
N LEU A 613 -3.79 25.34 5.90
CA LEU A 613 -3.01 24.18 5.45
C LEU A 613 -1.58 24.63 5.13
N ILE A 614 -0.70 24.62 6.13
CA ILE A 614 0.70 24.99 5.98
C ILE A 614 1.44 23.88 5.23
N GLN A 615 2.25 24.24 4.22
CA GLN A 615 3.01 23.30 3.39
C GLN A 615 4.11 22.58 4.20
N ASN A 616 4.50 21.39 3.78
CA ASN A 616 5.67 20.69 4.31
C ASN A 616 6.96 21.39 3.92
N PRO A 617 7.95 21.48 4.83
CA PRO A 617 9.23 22.14 4.57
C PRO A 617 9.92 21.64 3.31
N GLY A 618 10.35 22.57 2.46
CA GLY A 618 11.00 22.32 1.18
C GLY A 618 10.06 22.20 -0.01
N TRP A 619 8.74 22.32 0.20
CA TRP A 619 7.72 22.30 -0.86
C TRP A 619 6.91 23.61 -0.95
N GLU A 620 7.33 24.65 -0.20
CA GLU A 620 6.71 25.99 -0.20
C GLU A 620 6.77 26.68 -1.58
#